data_2db550526dee1d7aeae33c2e67fee36d
#
_entry.id   2db550526dee1d7aeae33c2e67fee36d
#
_cell.length_a   1.000
_cell.length_b   1.000
_cell.length_c   1.000
_cell.angle_alpha   90.00
_cell.angle_beta   90.00
_cell.angle_gamma   90.00
#
_symmetry.space_group_name_H-M   'P 1'
#
loop_
_entity.id
_entity.type
_entity.pdbx_description
1 polymer ?
#
loop_
_entity_poly.entity_id
_entity_poly.type
_entity_poly.pdbx_seq_one_letter_code
_entity_poly.pdbx_strand_id
1 'polypeptide(L)'
;MENAVNENFLQDLKDNEENRLSLPTVGQKKAYQLAFFAMLCCCILIVAVCSLAFVPPQFYRSVENIGLEDQSIAGRFVTQIASVTNEIRHKNKWGISVRENEINAWLGNDLPRNHPELLGNALWGRLSRPRIKLEPHLFRIGIEVSRWGVTTVAWAEIEVRLKSANQFALTVQRAGVGQLPLPRNAVLQECRKALENAGMDTDIQRYRDRILLLATVPARLTNSSSPDKESRQPRRWQIESLRIDHGSVTVVGTSYTKKKSRTFSEAMPSN
;
A
#
# COMPACT_ATOMS: atom_id res chain seq x y z
N MET A 1 -71.50 3.67 41.55
CA MET A 1 -70.40 4.12 40.70
C MET A 1 -69.31 3.05 40.47
N GLU A 2 -69.28 2.02 41.31
CA GLU A 2 -68.22 0.96 41.29
C GLU A 2 -68.41 -0.07 40.17
N ASN A 3 -69.66 -0.33 39.72
CA ASN A 3 -69.92 -1.32 38.67
C ASN A 3 -69.51 -0.88 37.24
N ALA A 4 -69.52 0.41 36.93
CA ALA A 4 -69.17 0.91 35.60
C ALA A 4 -67.68 0.92 35.29
N VAL A 5 -66.81 0.96 36.32
CA VAL A 5 -65.33 0.93 36.15
C VAL A 5 -64.90 -0.53 35.86
N ASN A 6 -65.58 -1.52 36.34
CA ASN A 6 -65.22 -2.95 36.18
C ASN A 6 -65.58 -3.45 34.75
N GLU A 7 -66.68 -2.97 34.18
CA GLU A 7 -67.08 -3.35 32.81
C GLU A 7 -66.14 -2.79 31.77
N ASN A 8 -65.67 -1.51 31.89
CA ASN A 8 -64.71 -0.91 30.97
C ASN A 8 -63.33 -1.63 31.02
N PHE A 9 -62.91 -2.07 32.22
CA PHE A 9 -61.64 -2.81 32.35
C PHE A 9 -61.70 -4.21 31.73
N LEU A 10 -62.86 -4.91 31.86
CA LEU A 10 -63.09 -6.20 31.23
C LEU A 10 -63.21 -6.09 29.70
N GLN A 11 -63.75 -4.97 29.20
CA GLN A 11 -63.84 -4.68 27.79
C GLN A 11 -62.46 -4.44 27.21
N ASP A 12 -61.61 -3.61 27.85
CA ASP A 12 -60.22 -3.34 27.46
C ASP A 12 -59.36 -4.63 27.46
N LEU A 13 -59.56 -5.55 28.37
CA LEU A 13 -58.91 -6.84 28.40
C LEU A 13 -59.31 -7.75 27.24
N LYS A 14 -60.60 -7.76 26.88
CA LYS A 14 -61.13 -8.52 25.74
C LYS A 14 -60.61 -7.99 24.42
N ASP A 15 -60.63 -6.67 24.23
CA ASP A 15 -60.12 -6.02 23.04
C ASP A 15 -58.60 -6.21 22.86
N ASN A 16 -57.87 -6.33 23.99
CA ASN A 16 -56.43 -6.63 24.00
C ASN A 16 -56.15 -8.11 23.72
N GLU A 17 -57.00 -9.05 24.09
CA GLU A 17 -56.89 -10.46 23.73
C GLU A 17 -57.28 -10.74 22.27
N GLU A 18 -58.33 -10.09 21.74
CA GLU A 18 -58.70 -10.20 20.33
C GLU A 18 -57.62 -9.62 19.41
N ASN A 19 -56.96 -8.55 19.81
CA ASN A 19 -55.84 -7.99 19.08
C ASN A 19 -54.57 -8.85 19.13
N ARG A 20 -54.38 -9.67 20.13
CA ARG A 20 -53.28 -10.66 20.25
C ARG A 20 -53.49 -11.91 19.42
N LEU A 21 -54.70 -12.24 19.07
CA LEU A 21 -55.08 -13.47 18.35
C LEU A 21 -55.41 -13.25 16.87
N SER A 22 -55.19 -12.05 16.34
CA SER A 22 -55.33 -11.81 14.92
C SER A 22 -54.26 -12.61 14.15
N LEU A 23 -54.57 -13.81 13.78
CA LEU A 23 -53.75 -14.61 12.87
C LEU A 23 -53.52 -13.82 11.58
N PRO A 24 -52.27 -13.72 11.11
CA PRO A 24 -51.96 -12.95 9.94
C PRO A 24 -52.82 -13.36 8.75
N THR A 25 -53.49 -12.43 8.13
CA THR A 25 -54.29 -12.66 6.92
C THR A 25 -53.47 -13.32 5.82
N VAL A 26 -54.10 -14.05 4.90
CA VAL A 26 -53.42 -14.76 3.80
C VAL A 26 -52.48 -13.87 3.01
N GLY A 27 -52.82 -12.59 2.88
CA GLY A 27 -51.96 -11.55 2.26
C GLY A 27 -50.70 -11.23 3.08
N GLN A 28 -50.83 -11.16 4.42
CA GLN A 28 -49.69 -10.93 5.31
C GLN A 28 -48.74 -12.13 5.32
N LYS A 29 -49.22 -13.37 5.30
CA LYS A 29 -48.38 -14.58 5.22
C LYS A 29 -47.53 -14.59 3.96
N LYS A 30 -48.10 -14.23 2.80
CA LYS A 30 -47.37 -14.11 1.55
C LYS A 30 -46.31 -12.99 1.58
N ALA A 31 -46.63 -11.84 2.21
CA ALA A 31 -45.68 -10.74 2.38
C ALA A 31 -44.49 -11.14 3.27
N TYR A 32 -44.72 -11.84 4.38
CA TYR A 32 -43.65 -12.36 5.24
C TYR A 32 -42.78 -13.40 4.53
N GLN A 33 -43.39 -14.31 3.75
CA GLN A 33 -42.61 -15.26 2.94
C GLN A 33 -41.71 -14.55 1.90
N LEU A 34 -42.24 -13.56 1.21
CA LEU A 34 -41.47 -12.79 0.23
C LEU A 34 -40.32 -12.02 0.90
N ALA A 35 -40.58 -11.38 2.07
CA ALA A 35 -39.56 -10.69 2.86
C ALA A 35 -38.47 -11.65 3.36
N PHE A 36 -38.86 -12.85 3.80
CA PHE A 36 -37.91 -13.89 4.23
C PHE A 36 -37.02 -14.35 3.09
N PHE A 37 -37.59 -14.63 1.90
CA PHE A 37 -36.81 -15.00 0.72
C PHE A 37 -35.88 -13.88 0.27
N ALA A 38 -36.33 -12.62 0.30
CA ALA A 38 -35.49 -11.48 -0.03
C ALA A 38 -34.31 -11.34 0.94
N MET A 39 -34.58 -11.51 2.24
CA MET A 39 -33.53 -11.49 3.26
C MET A 39 -32.53 -12.66 3.07
N LEU A 40 -33.03 -13.87 2.80
CA LEU A 40 -32.17 -15.03 2.54
C LEU A 40 -31.28 -14.82 1.30
N CYS A 41 -31.84 -14.31 0.20
CA CYS A 41 -31.08 -13.97 -0.99
C CYS A 41 -30.01 -12.91 -0.70
N CYS A 42 -30.35 -11.90 0.10
CA CYS A 42 -29.39 -10.85 0.52
C CYS A 42 -28.25 -11.46 1.36
N CYS A 43 -28.56 -12.35 2.31
CA CYS A 43 -27.53 -13.03 3.10
C CYS A 43 -26.61 -13.89 2.23
N ILE A 44 -27.16 -14.66 1.29
CA ILE A 44 -26.37 -15.48 0.37
C ILE A 44 -25.45 -14.58 -0.48
N LEU A 45 -25.99 -13.46 -1.00
CA LEU A 45 -25.19 -12.49 -1.78
C LEU A 45 -24.06 -11.90 -0.95
N ILE A 46 -24.33 -11.52 0.30
CA ILE A 46 -23.30 -10.99 1.22
C ILE A 46 -22.20 -12.04 1.44
N VAL A 47 -22.58 -13.29 1.73
CA VAL A 47 -21.62 -14.39 1.92
C VAL A 47 -20.79 -14.62 0.65
N ALA A 48 -21.42 -14.63 -0.52
CA ALA A 48 -20.73 -14.77 -1.81
C ALA A 48 -19.75 -13.62 -2.07
N VAL A 49 -20.15 -12.38 -1.82
CA VAL A 49 -19.28 -11.21 -1.94
C VAL A 49 -18.13 -11.28 -0.93
N CYS A 50 -18.41 -11.61 0.33
CA CYS A 50 -17.37 -11.76 1.34
C CYS A 50 -16.37 -12.86 0.98
N SER A 51 -16.82 -13.97 0.38
CA SER A 51 -15.92 -15.06 -0.02
C SER A 51 -14.90 -14.63 -1.07
N LEU A 52 -15.23 -13.67 -1.94
CA LEU A 52 -14.30 -13.11 -2.92
C LEU A 52 -13.13 -12.37 -2.26
N ALA A 53 -13.29 -11.84 -1.06
CA ALA A 53 -12.20 -11.21 -0.32
C ALA A 53 -11.08 -12.19 0.06
N PHE A 54 -11.37 -13.50 0.14
CA PHE A 54 -10.40 -14.52 0.52
C PHE A 54 -9.67 -15.15 -0.65
N VAL A 55 -10.07 -14.86 -1.87
CA VAL A 55 -9.41 -15.38 -3.08
C VAL A 55 -8.25 -14.46 -3.46
N PRO A 56 -6.97 -14.87 -3.25
CA PRO A 56 -5.83 -14.02 -3.58
C PRO A 56 -5.73 -13.80 -5.09
N PRO A 57 -5.20 -12.65 -5.53
CA PRO A 57 -5.01 -12.34 -6.95
C PRO A 57 -4.02 -13.29 -7.60
N GLN A 58 -4.20 -13.55 -8.90
CA GLN A 58 -3.42 -14.55 -9.64
C GLN A 58 -1.91 -14.25 -9.60
N PHE A 59 -1.49 -12.98 -9.74
CA PHE A 59 -0.07 -12.62 -9.70
C PHE A 59 0.58 -12.98 -8.36
N TYR A 60 -0.14 -12.83 -7.25
CA TYR A 60 0.36 -13.14 -5.92
C TYR A 60 0.64 -14.64 -5.76
N ARG A 61 -0.27 -15.49 -6.25
CA ARG A 61 -0.09 -16.97 -6.27
C ARG A 61 1.08 -17.38 -7.16
N SER A 62 1.25 -16.74 -8.35
CA SER A 62 2.32 -17.11 -9.28
C SER A 62 3.71 -16.82 -8.73
N VAL A 63 3.84 -15.85 -7.84
CA VAL A 63 5.11 -15.48 -7.20
C VAL A 63 5.40 -16.34 -5.96
N GLU A 64 4.39 -16.92 -5.33
CA GLU A 64 4.54 -17.74 -4.12
C GLU A 64 5.48 -18.94 -4.32
N ASN A 65 5.52 -19.50 -5.52
CA ASN A 65 6.30 -20.70 -5.87
C ASN A 65 7.75 -20.39 -6.33
N ILE A 66 8.17 -19.12 -6.40
CA ILE A 66 9.49 -18.76 -6.91
C ILE A 66 10.46 -18.60 -5.73
N GLY A 67 11.20 -19.68 -5.39
CA GLY A 67 12.49 -19.65 -4.67
C GLY A 67 12.61 -18.73 -3.45
N LEU A 68 11.52 -18.50 -2.70
CA LEU A 68 11.47 -17.54 -1.61
C LEU A 68 12.33 -17.93 -0.40
N GLU A 69 12.72 -19.20 -0.32
CA GLU A 69 13.53 -19.74 0.78
C GLU A 69 15.03 -19.62 0.53
N ASP A 70 15.45 -19.18 -0.66
CA ASP A 70 16.87 -19.08 -0.97
C ASP A 70 17.49 -17.81 -0.34
N GLN A 71 18.08 -18.02 0.84
CA GLN A 71 18.80 -16.97 1.57
C GLN A 71 19.98 -16.40 0.77
N SER A 72 20.55 -17.17 -0.16
CA SER A 72 21.65 -16.70 -1.02
C SER A 72 21.19 -15.64 -2.02
N ILE A 73 19.95 -15.76 -2.51
CA ILE A 73 19.34 -14.77 -3.43
C ILE A 73 19.04 -13.47 -2.68
N ALA A 74 18.49 -13.56 -1.47
CA ALA A 74 18.26 -12.38 -0.61
C ALA A 74 19.58 -11.66 -0.29
N GLY A 75 20.65 -12.40 0.03
CA GLY A 75 21.98 -11.85 0.29
C GLY A 75 22.56 -11.11 -0.92
N ARG A 76 22.31 -11.58 -2.15
CA ARG A 76 22.73 -10.87 -3.38
C ARG A 76 22.05 -9.51 -3.50
N PHE A 77 20.75 -9.42 -3.23
CA PHE A 77 20.02 -8.14 -3.23
C PHE A 77 20.66 -7.14 -2.26
N VAL A 78 20.92 -7.55 -1.02
CA VAL A 78 21.54 -6.69 -0.01
C VAL A 78 22.94 -6.23 -0.46
N THR A 79 23.73 -7.14 -1.02
CA THR A 79 25.05 -6.82 -1.55
C THR A 79 24.99 -5.82 -2.71
N GLN A 80 24.04 -5.97 -3.63
CA GLN A 80 23.85 -5.02 -4.74
C GLN A 80 23.45 -3.63 -4.22
N ILE A 81 22.55 -3.53 -3.24
CA ILE A 81 22.17 -2.25 -2.61
C ILE A 81 23.37 -1.61 -1.90
N ALA A 82 24.17 -2.39 -1.19
CA ALA A 82 25.39 -1.90 -0.55
C ALA A 82 26.41 -1.40 -1.59
N SER A 83 26.59 -2.14 -2.69
CA SER A 83 27.48 -1.75 -3.79
C SER A 83 27.05 -0.43 -4.44
N VAL A 84 25.76 -0.27 -4.80
CA VAL A 84 25.29 0.98 -5.41
C VAL A 84 25.38 2.15 -4.43
N THR A 85 25.15 1.93 -3.15
CA THR A 85 25.34 2.94 -2.12
C THR A 85 26.78 3.42 -2.05
N ASN A 86 27.74 2.50 -2.18
CA ASN A 86 29.16 2.82 -2.26
C ASN A 86 29.50 3.57 -3.56
N GLU A 87 28.93 3.16 -4.71
CA GLU A 87 29.12 3.86 -5.98
C GLU A 87 28.59 5.30 -5.94
N ILE A 88 27.41 5.52 -5.38
CA ILE A 88 26.85 6.88 -5.16
C ILE A 88 27.81 7.77 -4.38
N ARG A 89 28.55 7.19 -3.42
CA ARG A 89 29.52 7.93 -2.59
C ARG A 89 30.84 8.23 -3.31
N HIS A 90 31.28 7.36 -4.21
CA HIS A 90 32.64 7.40 -4.72
C HIS A 90 32.73 7.63 -6.23
N LYS A 91 31.71 7.25 -7.01
CA LYS A 91 31.68 7.40 -8.47
C LYS A 91 30.78 8.55 -8.90
N ASN A 92 31.06 9.09 -10.09
CA ASN A 92 30.21 10.14 -10.68
C ASN A 92 28.99 9.58 -11.40
N LYS A 93 29.06 8.33 -11.87
CA LYS A 93 27.94 7.58 -12.47
C LYS A 93 27.75 6.30 -11.71
N TRP A 94 26.53 5.91 -11.51
CA TRP A 94 26.15 4.69 -10.80
C TRP A 94 24.88 4.10 -11.41
N GLY A 95 24.69 2.82 -11.23
CA GLY A 95 23.50 2.14 -11.69
C GLY A 95 23.32 0.80 -10.99
N ILE A 96 22.07 0.38 -10.90
CA ILE A 96 21.69 -0.90 -10.35
C ILE A 96 20.60 -1.53 -11.21
N SER A 97 20.69 -2.83 -11.42
CA SER A 97 19.63 -3.62 -12.02
C SER A 97 19.30 -4.78 -11.05
N VAL A 98 18.06 -4.84 -10.59
CA VAL A 98 17.59 -5.81 -9.61
C VAL A 98 16.49 -6.66 -10.23
N ARG A 99 16.52 -7.96 -9.98
CA ARG A 99 15.52 -8.91 -10.46
C ARG A 99 14.37 -9.06 -9.47
N GLU A 100 13.18 -9.32 -9.99
CA GLU A 100 11.95 -9.58 -9.22
C GLU A 100 12.15 -10.68 -8.16
N ASN A 101 12.82 -11.77 -8.51
CA ASN A 101 13.10 -12.87 -7.57
C ASN A 101 14.05 -12.45 -6.43
N GLU A 102 15.00 -11.55 -6.69
CA GLU A 102 15.91 -11.03 -5.65
C GLU A 102 15.16 -10.15 -4.66
N ILE A 103 14.27 -9.28 -5.16
CA ILE A 103 13.42 -8.46 -4.31
C ILE A 103 12.47 -9.34 -3.50
N ASN A 104 11.82 -10.32 -4.13
CA ASN A 104 10.89 -11.23 -3.43
C ASN A 104 11.59 -12.12 -2.40
N ALA A 105 12.80 -12.58 -2.67
CA ALA A 105 13.60 -13.33 -1.70
C ALA A 105 13.95 -12.46 -0.49
N TRP A 106 14.32 -11.20 -0.70
CA TRP A 106 14.57 -10.25 0.39
C TRP A 106 13.30 -9.96 1.19
N LEU A 107 12.18 -9.66 0.52
CA LEU A 107 10.88 -9.43 1.14
C LEU A 107 10.40 -10.62 1.98
N GLY A 108 10.67 -11.85 1.53
CA GLY A 108 10.24 -13.07 2.20
C GLY A 108 11.14 -13.51 3.35
N ASN A 109 12.44 -13.28 3.27
CA ASN A 109 13.42 -13.80 4.22
C ASN A 109 14.04 -12.73 5.11
N ASP A 110 14.56 -11.67 4.50
CA ASP A 110 15.37 -10.67 5.20
C ASP A 110 14.50 -9.62 5.91
N LEU A 111 13.49 -9.12 5.23
CA LEU A 111 12.58 -8.11 5.76
C LEU A 111 11.90 -8.55 7.08
N PRO A 112 11.31 -9.75 7.21
CA PRO A 112 10.67 -10.16 8.46
C PRO A 112 11.63 -10.35 9.63
N ARG A 113 12.89 -10.67 9.34
CA ARG A 113 13.93 -10.94 10.36
C ARG A 113 14.61 -9.68 10.83
N ASN A 114 15.00 -8.80 9.89
CA ASN A 114 15.85 -7.66 10.16
C ASN A 114 15.09 -6.34 10.25
N HIS A 115 13.85 -6.29 9.70
CA HIS A 115 13.00 -5.09 9.65
C HIS A 115 11.55 -5.40 10.00
N PRO A 116 11.27 -6.11 11.13
CA PRO A 116 9.91 -6.49 11.51
C PRO A 116 8.99 -5.27 11.73
N GLU A 117 9.58 -4.12 12.04
CA GLU A 117 8.87 -2.83 12.21
C GLU A 117 8.17 -2.37 10.93
N LEU A 118 8.69 -2.73 9.76
CA LEU A 118 8.09 -2.41 8.47
C LEU A 118 6.86 -3.27 8.14
N LEU A 119 6.74 -4.43 8.81
CA LEU A 119 5.59 -5.34 8.72
C LEU A 119 4.62 -5.17 9.89
N GLY A 120 4.73 -4.06 10.63
CA GLY A 120 3.94 -3.76 11.81
C GLY A 120 2.43 -3.80 11.60
N ASN A 121 1.68 -3.60 12.68
CA ASN A 121 0.23 -3.55 12.63
C ASN A 121 -0.23 -2.30 11.87
N ALA A 122 -0.70 -2.48 10.65
CA ALA A 122 -1.45 -1.45 9.95
C ALA A 122 -2.88 -1.35 10.53
N LEU A 123 -3.59 -0.26 10.21
CA LEU A 123 -5.01 -0.09 10.55
C LEU A 123 -5.87 -1.31 10.17
N TRP A 124 -5.43 -2.09 9.19
CA TRP A 124 -6.14 -3.24 8.61
C TRP A 124 -5.80 -4.58 9.27
N GLY A 125 -4.74 -4.68 10.10
CA GLY A 125 -4.28 -5.92 10.74
C GLY A 125 -2.77 -6.14 10.66
N ARG A 126 -2.33 -7.37 11.02
CA ARG A 126 -0.92 -7.77 10.93
C ARG A 126 -0.55 -8.02 9.47
N LEU A 127 0.49 -7.34 9.00
CA LEU A 127 1.03 -7.50 7.64
C LEU A 127 2.05 -8.65 7.62
N SER A 128 2.00 -9.47 6.58
CA SER A 128 2.95 -10.58 6.36
C SER A 128 3.11 -10.88 4.87
N ARG A 129 4.18 -11.60 4.53
CA ARG A 129 4.47 -12.12 3.20
C ARG A 129 4.27 -11.11 2.05
N PRO A 130 4.94 -9.95 2.08
CA PRO A 130 4.90 -9.03 0.94
C PRO A 130 5.49 -9.69 -0.30
N ARG A 131 4.88 -9.43 -1.46
CA ARG A 131 5.28 -9.94 -2.78
C ARG A 131 5.13 -8.84 -3.80
N ILE A 132 6.03 -8.85 -4.77
CA ILE A 132 5.96 -7.97 -5.93
C ILE A 132 5.95 -8.75 -7.23
N LYS A 133 5.39 -8.14 -8.25
CA LYS A 133 5.47 -8.55 -9.65
C LYS A 133 5.83 -7.33 -10.48
N LEU A 134 6.87 -7.47 -11.31
CA LEU A 134 7.34 -6.41 -12.19
C LEU A 134 6.88 -6.68 -13.62
N GLU A 135 6.17 -5.72 -14.20
CA GLU A 135 5.78 -5.69 -15.60
C GLU A 135 6.18 -4.33 -16.22
N PRO A 136 6.22 -4.17 -17.54
CA PRO A 136 6.64 -2.91 -18.15
C PRO A 136 5.86 -1.72 -17.61
N HIS A 137 6.59 -0.79 -16.98
CA HIS A 137 6.06 0.40 -16.31
C HIS A 137 5.12 0.16 -15.14
N LEU A 138 4.87 -1.09 -14.74
CA LEU A 138 3.90 -1.47 -13.72
C LEU A 138 4.54 -2.25 -12.59
N PHE A 139 4.29 -1.80 -11.38
CA PHE A 139 4.69 -2.43 -10.13
C PHE A 139 3.44 -2.98 -9.44
N ARG A 140 3.31 -4.31 -9.36
CA ARG A 140 2.25 -4.94 -8.59
C ARG A 140 2.80 -5.34 -7.23
N ILE A 141 2.15 -4.92 -6.17
CA ILE A 141 2.48 -5.32 -4.81
C ILE A 141 1.29 -6.02 -4.18
N GLY A 142 1.54 -7.10 -3.47
CA GLY A 142 0.55 -7.80 -2.65
C GLY A 142 1.13 -8.09 -1.28
N ILE A 143 0.31 -8.03 -0.25
CA ILE A 143 0.68 -8.31 1.13
C ILE A 143 -0.45 -9.03 1.84
N GLU A 144 -0.14 -10.06 2.59
CA GLU A 144 -1.12 -10.71 3.47
C GLU A 144 -1.47 -9.81 4.64
N VAL A 145 -2.76 -9.71 4.90
CA VAL A 145 -3.33 -8.98 6.03
C VAL A 145 -4.12 -9.96 6.88
N SER A 146 -3.71 -10.14 8.12
CA SER A 146 -4.37 -11.02 9.08
C SER A 146 -5.05 -10.22 10.17
N ARG A 147 -6.35 -10.42 10.35
CA ARG A 147 -7.13 -9.77 11.39
C ARG A 147 -8.18 -10.74 11.94
N TRP A 148 -8.28 -10.87 13.28
CA TRP A 148 -9.23 -11.76 13.96
C TRP A 148 -9.20 -13.21 13.47
N GLY A 149 -8.01 -13.74 13.15
CA GLY A 149 -7.85 -15.11 12.64
C GLY A 149 -8.18 -15.28 11.15
N VAL A 150 -8.57 -14.22 10.48
CA VAL A 150 -8.86 -14.19 9.04
C VAL A 150 -7.68 -13.61 8.30
N THR A 151 -7.22 -14.30 7.25
CA THR A 151 -6.12 -13.83 6.38
C THR A 151 -6.62 -13.60 4.97
N THR A 152 -6.26 -12.46 4.41
CA THR A 152 -6.57 -12.08 3.03
C THR A 152 -5.36 -11.37 2.41
N VAL A 153 -5.38 -11.12 1.08
CA VAL A 153 -4.31 -10.40 0.38
C VAL A 153 -4.81 -9.02 -0.05
N ALA A 154 -4.22 -7.98 0.51
CA ALA A 154 -4.35 -6.63 -0.02
C ALA A 154 -3.32 -6.43 -1.14
N TRP A 155 -3.72 -5.77 -2.23
CA TRP A 155 -2.86 -5.59 -3.38
C TRP A 155 -3.11 -4.27 -4.10
N ALA A 156 -2.08 -3.81 -4.82
CA ALA A 156 -2.16 -2.63 -5.67
C ALA A 156 -1.31 -2.81 -6.93
N GLU A 157 -1.78 -2.23 -8.03
CA GLU A 157 -1.06 -2.05 -9.27
C GLU A 157 -0.71 -0.57 -9.41
N ILE A 158 0.57 -0.28 -9.42
CA ILE A 158 1.09 1.09 -9.37
C ILE A 158 1.96 1.31 -10.61
N GLU A 159 1.56 2.25 -11.45
CA GLU A 159 2.41 2.74 -12.51
C GLU A 159 3.41 3.72 -11.92
N VAL A 160 4.71 3.50 -12.19
CA VAL A 160 5.79 4.33 -11.67
C VAL A 160 6.57 4.89 -12.85
N ARG A 161 6.72 6.21 -12.88
CA ARG A 161 7.49 6.93 -13.91
C ARG A 161 8.42 7.96 -13.26
N LEU A 162 9.60 8.10 -13.79
CA LEU A 162 10.49 9.21 -13.42
C LEU A 162 10.00 10.47 -14.14
N LYS A 163 9.56 11.48 -13.40
CA LYS A 163 9.06 12.77 -13.94
C LYS A 163 10.19 13.76 -14.14
N SER A 164 11.11 13.81 -13.20
CA SER A 164 12.32 14.62 -13.23
C SER A 164 13.39 13.99 -12.33
N ALA A 165 14.57 14.54 -12.26
CA ALA A 165 15.63 14.03 -11.39
C ALA A 165 15.12 13.85 -9.95
N ASN A 166 15.23 12.64 -9.41
CA ASN A 166 14.76 12.24 -8.08
C ASN A 166 13.26 12.35 -7.82
N GLN A 167 12.43 12.69 -8.81
CA GLN A 167 10.99 12.83 -8.64
C GLN A 167 10.25 11.74 -9.42
N PHE A 168 9.54 10.91 -8.70
CA PHE A 168 8.72 9.85 -9.25
C PHE A 168 7.25 10.26 -9.28
N ALA A 169 6.57 9.92 -10.36
CA ALA A 169 5.12 10.00 -10.46
C ALA A 169 4.54 8.60 -10.32
N LEU A 170 3.72 8.40 -9.30
CA LEU A 170 3.03 7.14 -9.03
C LEU A 170 1.55 7.30 -9.30
N THR A 171 0.96 6.32 -10.00
CA THR A 171 -0.48 6.26 -10.28
C THR A 171 -1.01 4.89 -9.89
N VAL A 172 -1.97 4.83 -8.99
CA VAL A 172 -2.66 3.58 -8.67
C VAL A 172 -3.65 3.26 -9.78
N GLN A 173 -3.34 2.23 -10.56
CA GLN A 173 -4.19 1.77 -11.66
C GLN A 173 -5.37 0.95 -11.13
N ARG A 174 -5.08 -0.03 -10.28
CA ARG A 174 -6.05 -0.91 -9.61
C ARG A 174 -5.58 -1.25 -8.22
N ALA A 175 -6.50 -1.52 -7.33
CA ALA A 175 -6.20 -2.03 -5.99
C ALA A 175 -7.37 -2.85 -5.46
N GLY A 176 -7.11 -3.75 -4.53
CA GLY A 176 -8.14 -4.61 -3.97
C GLY A 176 -7.71 -5.36 -2.73
N VAL A 177 -8.69 -6.07 -2.14
CA VAL A 177 -8.50 -7.08 -1.11
C VAL A 177 -9.11 -8.38 -1.63
N GLY A 178 -8.29 -9.41 -1.82
CA GLY A 178 -8.68 -10.58 -2.57
C GLY A 178 -9.12 -10.21 -3.99
N GLN A 179 -10.35 -10.56 -4.37
CA GLN A 179 -10.97 -10.16 -5.63
C GLN A 179 -11.81 -8.87 -5.52
N LEU A 180 -11.99 -8.33 -4.31
CA LEU A 180 -12.80 -7.13 -4.12
C LEU A 180 -11.97 -5.88 -4.44
N PRO A 181 -12.49 -4.96 -5.28
CA PRO A 181 -11.80 -3.73 -5.59
C PRO A 181 -11.83 -2.76 -4.40
N LEU A 182 -10.73 -2.02 -4.21
CA LEU A 182 -10.62 -0.92 -3.28
C LEU A 182 -10.62 0.44 -3.99
N PRO A 183 -11.11 1.49 -3.33
CA PRO A 183 -11.00 2.84 -3.84
C PRO A 183 -9.53 3.24 -4.03
N ARG A 184 -9.15 3.62 -5.25
CA ARG A 184 -7.77 4.01 -5.60
C ARG A 184 -7.22 5.11 -4.70
N ASN A 185 -8.09 6.07 -4.34
CA ASN A 185 -7.69 7.20 -3.49
C ASN A 185 -7.28 6.76 -2.08
N ALA A 186 -7.96 5.78 -1.50
CA ALA A 186 -7.61 5.25 -0.18
C ALA A 186 -6.22 4.60 -0.22
N VAL A 187 -5.94 3.78 -1.24
CA VAL A 187 -4.64 3.15 -1.41
C VAL A 187 -3.55 4.18 -1.69
N LEU A 188 -3.83 5.21 -2.50
CA LEU A 188 -2.89 6.28 -2.77
C LEU A 188 -2.47 7.03 -1.49
N GLN A 189 -3.43 7.27 -0.58
CA GLN A 189 -3.13 7.91 0.72
C GLN A 189 -2.23 7.02 1.59
N GLU A 190 -2.43 5.71 1.60
CA GLU A 190 -1.54 4.79 2.33
C GLU A 190 -0.15 4.73 1.69
N CYS A 191 -0.05 4.71 0.35
CA CYS A 191 1.23 4.84 -0.35
C CYS A 191 1.93 6.16 0.02
N ARG A 192 1.21 7.27 0.07
CA ARG A 192 1.72 8.56 0.49
C ARG A 192 2.34 8.49 1.89
N LYS A 193 1.59 8.00 2.88
CA LYS A 193 2.08 7.85 4.26
C LYS A 193 3.33 6.98 4.34
N ALA A 194 3.35 5.86 3.60
CA ALA A 194 4.50 4.96 3.57
C ALA A 194 5.76 5.65 3.02
N LEU A 195 5.62 6.45 1.95
CA LEU A 195 6.72 7.20 1.35
C LEU A 195 7.20 8.35 2.25
N GLU A 196 6.28 9.06 2.90
CA GLU A 196 6.60 10.10 3.91
C GLU A 196 7.36 9.50 5.09
N ASN A 197 6.92 8.33 5.60
CA ASN A 197 7.63 7.60 6.66
C ASN A 197 9.03 7.12 6.22
N ALA A 198 9.22 6.87 4.93
CA ALA A 198 10.53 6.57 4.33
C ALA A 198 11.39 7.82 4.09
N GLY A 199 10.95 9.00 4.50
CA GLY A 199 11.68 10.26 4.38
C GLY A 199 11.63 10.90 3.00
N MET A 200 10.64 10.57 2.18
CA MET A 200 10.40 11.19 0.88
C MET A 200 9.41 12.35 1.02
N ASP A 201 9.66 13.43 0.30
CA ASP A 201 8.66 14.50 0.15
C ASP A 201 7.59 14.05 -0.85
N THR A 202 6.32 14.20 -0.48
CA THR A 202 5.20 13.78 -1.33
C THR A 202 4.22 14.91 -1.61
N ASP A 203 3.68 14.92 -2.84
CA ASP A 203 2.64 15.85 -3.27
C ASP A 203 1.59 15.11 -4.12
N ILE A 204 0.32 15.44 -3.92
CA ILE A 204 -0.78 14.85 -4.68
C ILE A 204 -1.24 15.86 -5.72
N GLN A 205 -1.08 15.51 -6.98
CA GLN A 205 -1.52 16.33 -8.11
C GLN A 205 -2.68 15.64 -8.85
N ARG A 206 -3.69 16.44 -9.20
CA ARG A 206 -4.75 15.99 -10.10
C ARG A 206 -4.43 16.44 -11.51
N TYR A 207 -4.29 15.47 -12.41
CA TYR A 207 -4.07 15.76 -13.82
C TYR A 207 -5.19 15.08 -14.64
N ARG A 208 -6.10 15.87 -15.20
CA ARG A 208 -7.34 15.39 -15.81
C ARG A 208 -8.11 14.50 -14.82
N ASP A 209 -8.47 13.28 -15.20
CA ASP A 209 -9.21 12.32 -14.37
C ASP A 209 -8.30 11.40 -13.53
N ARG A 210 -6.99 11.64 -13.52
CA ARG A 210 -6.01 10.83 -12.79
C ARG A 210 -5.45 11.58 -11.61
N ILE A 211 -5.30 10.87 -10.51
CA ILE A 211 -4.59 11.37 -9.34
C ILE A 211 -3.18 10.79 -9.38
N LEU A 212 -2.20 11.69 -9.34
CA LEU A 212 -0.77 11.39 -9.35
C LEU A 212 -0.20 11.68 -7.97
N LEU A 213 0.51 10.74 -7.40
CA LEU A 213 1.34 10.96 -6.23
C LEU A 213 2.76 11.23 -6.71
N LEU A 214 3.24 12.43 -6.49
CA LEU A 214 4.64 12.77 -6.71
C LEU A 214 5.42 12.45 -5.46
N ALA A 215 6.51 11.69 -5.60
CA ALA A 215 7.43 11.37 -4.52
C ALA A 215 8.83 11.86 -4.90
N THR A 216 9.42 12.69 -4.06
CA THR A 216 10.76 13.23 -4.27
C THR A 216 11.73 12.59 -3.29
N VAL A 217 12.74 11.91 -3.81
CA VAL A 217 13.80 11.31 -3.02
C VAL A 217 14.85 12.37 -2.68
N PRO A 218 15.23 12.55 -1.40
CA PRO A 218 16.20 13.56 -1.01
C PRO A 218 17.57 13.30 -1.66
N ALA A 219 18.10 14.33 -2.34
CA ALA A 219 19.35 14.26 -3.09
C ALA A 219 20.63 14.22 -2.23
N ARG A 220 20.50 14.07 -0.90
CA ARG A 220 21.62 14.10 0.05
C ARG A 220 21.70 12.78 0.80
N LEU A 221 22.91 12.22 0.86
CA LEU A 221 23.20 11.17 1.83
C LEU A 221 23.48 11.85 3.17
N THR A 222 22.57 11.71 4.12
CA THR A 222 22.81 12.11 5.51
C THR A 222 23.74 11.07 6.14
N ASN A 223 25.00 11.44 6.36
CA ASN A 223 25.94 10.63 7.14
C ASN A 223 25.57 10.78 8.62
N SER A 224 24.70 9.94 9.14
CA SER A 224 24.30 9.97 10.56
C SER A 224 25.31 9.32 11.52
N SER A 225 26.44 8.78 11.06
CA SER A 225 27.28 7.94 11.92
C SER A 225 28.80 8.09 11.77
N SER A 226 29.33 9.18 11.19
CA SER A 226 30.78 9.40 11.18
C SER A 226 31.16 10.61 12.05
N PRO A 227 32.01 10.45 13.08
CA PRO A 227 32.51 11.54 13.91
C PRO A 227 33.46 12.49 13.17
N ASP A 228 33.96 12.13 12.00
CA ASP A 228 34.84 12.98 11.17
C ASP A 228 34.04 14.05 10.42
N LYS A 229 33.64 15.09 11.15
CA LYS A 229 32.84 16.22 10.65
C LYS A 229 33.57 17.21 9.75
N GLU A 230 34.87 17.07 9.50
CA GLU A 230 35.64 18.26 9.06
C GLU A 230 36.07 18.34 7.59
N SER A 231 35.91 17.32 6.75
CA SER A 231 36.57 17.45 5.44
C SER A 231 35.86 16.96 4.17
N ARG A 232 34.60 16.49 4.22
CA ARG A 232 33.96 16.06 2.97
C ARG A 232 32.74 16.90 2.65
N GLN A 233 32.84 17.70 1.59
CA GLN A 233 31.69 18.40 1.00
C GLN A 233 30.58 17.37 0.73
N PRO A 234 29.31 17.65 1.12
CA PRO A 234 28.22 16.71 0.94
C PRO A 234 28.03 16.46 -0.57
N ARG A 235 28.20 15.21 -0.96
CA ARG A 235 27.87 14.80 -2.34
C ARG A 235 26.36 14.83 -2.51
N ARG A 236 25.94 15.34 -3.66
CA ARG A 236 24.57 15.24 -4.14
C ARG A 236 24.49 14.16 -5.19
N TRP A 237 23.36 13.51 -5.28
CA TRP A 237 23.10 12.51 -6.29
C TRP A 237 21.73 12.73 -6.92
N GLN A 238 21.56 12.24 -8.11
CA GLN A 238 20.30 12.31 -8.83
C GLN A 238 20.07 11.04 -9.64
N ILE A 239 18.82 10.61 -9.67
CA ILE A 239 18.34 9.53 -10.53
C ILE A 239 18.04 10.16 -11.89
N GLU A 240 18.61 9.60 -12.95
CA GLU A 240 18.42 10.05 -14.32
C GLU A 240 17.49 9.14 -15.11
N SER A 241 17.45 7.86 -14.76
CA SER A 241 16.62 6.88 -15.45
C SER A 241 16.06 5.84 -14.49
N LEU A 242 14.80 5.52 -14.69
CA LEU A 242 14.11 4.38 -14.09
C LEU A 242 13.47 3.57 -15.22
N ARG A 243 13.79 2.31 -15.30
CA ARG A 243 13.20 1.37 -16.24
C ARG A 243 12.67 0.16 -15.48
N ILE A 244 11.41 -0.14 -15.67
CA ILE A 244 10.74 -1.35 -15.15
C ILE A 244 10.39 -2.20 -16.35
N ASP A 245 10.96 -3.39 -16.41
CA ASP A 245 10.73 -4.40 -17.43
C ASP A 245 10.06 -5.64 -16.82
N HIS A 246 9.81 -6.65 -17.62
CA HIS A 246 9.36 -7.95 -17.11
C HIS A 246 10.40 -8.56 -16.18
N GLY A 247 10.06 -8.68 -14.89
CA GLY A 247 10.88 -9.33 -13.88
C GLY A 247 12.16 -8.58 -13.47
N SER A 248 12.34 -7.31 -13.85
CA SER A 248 13.50 -6.52 -13.43
C SER A 248 13.22 -5.03 -13.35
N VAL A 249 13.97 -4.33 -12.50
CA VAL A 249 14.00 -2.88 -12.40
C VAL A 249 15.44 -2.38 -12.49
N THR A 250 15.66 -1.37 -13.31
CA THR A 250 16.97 -0.74 -13.51
C THR A 250 16.87 0.74 -13.15
N VAL A 251 17.79 1.19 -12.32
CA VAL A 251 17.95 2.59 -11.92
C VAL A 251 19.34 3.06 -12.27
N VAL A 252 19.46 4.23 -12.91
CA VAL A 252 20.75 4.85 -13.27
C VAL A 252 20.75 6.28 -12.79
N GLY A 253 21.88 6.74 -12.33
CA GLY A 253 22.01 8.10 -11.85
C GLY A 253 23.44 8.62 -11.85
N THR A 254 23.58 9.87 -11.43
CA THR A 254 24.84 10.57 -11.29
C THR A 254 25.02 11.13 -9.91
N SER A 255 26.28 11.28 -9.51
CA SER A 255 26.67 11.91 -8.26
C SER A 255 27.69 13.04 -8.53
N TYR A 256 27.53 14.17 -7.85
CA TYR A 256 28.40 15.32 -8.01
C TYR A 256 28.65 16.05 -6.69
N THR A 257 29.79 16.67 -6.59
CA THR A 257 30.14 17.54 -5.47
C THR A 257 29.83 18.98 -5.85
N LYS A 258 29.06 19.70 -5.04
CA LYS A 258 28.78 21.11 -5.31
C LYS A 258 30.08 21.90 -5.15
N LYS A 259 30.70 22.36 -6.26
CA LYS A 259 31.81 23.30 -6.19
C LYS A 259 31.36 24.54 -5.43
N LYS A 260 32.06 24.88 -4.33
CA LYS A 260 31.88 26.17 -3.65
C LYS A 260 32.19 27.25 -4.69
N SER A 261 31.20 28.02 -5.13
CA SER A 261 31.46 29.23 -5.91
C SER A 261 32.37 30.10 -5.05
N ARG A 262 33.63 30.23 -5.44
CA ARG A 262 34.48 31.28 -4.90
C ARG A 262 33.83 32.59 -5.37
N THR A 263 33.18 33.29 -4.46
CA THR A 263 32.88 34.71 -4.61
C THR A 263 34.24 35.40 -4.76
N PHE A 264 34.60 35.77 -5.99
CA PHE A 264 35.68 36.67 -6.23
C PHE A 264 35.23 38.02 -5.66
N SER A 265 35.61 38.26 -4.41
CA SER A 265 35.63 39.62 -3.88
C SER A 265 36.80 40.31 -4.57
N GLU A 266 36.51 41.02 -5.68
CA GLU A 266 37.42 42.02 -6.21
C GLU A 266 37.66 43.04 -5.10
N ALA A 267 38.82 42.91 -4.46
CA ALA A 267 39.41 44.02 -3.74
C ALA A 267 39.78 45.09 -4.78
N MET A 268 38.96 46.12 -4.93
CA MET A 268 39.36 47.35 -5.60
C MET A 268 40.59 47.93 -4.87
N PRO A 269 41.69 48.21 -5.57
CA PRO A 269 42.75 49.00 -4.98
C PRO A 269 42.22 50.43 -4.81
N SER A 270 42.19 50.93 -3.62
CA SER A 270 42.02 52.34 -3.31
C SER A 270 43.27 53.09 -3.75
N ASN A 271 43.11 53.95 -4.77
CA ASN A 271 44.02 55.07 -5.04
C ASN A 271 43.75 56.23 -4.10
#